data_9a9224184c7d793e088f030dffbb77fc
#
_entry.id   9a9224184c7d793e088f030dffbb77fc
#
_cell.length_a   1.000
_cell.length_b   1.000
_cell.length_c   1.000
_cell.angle_alpha   90.00
_cell.angle_beta   90.00
_cell.angle_gamma   90.00
#
_symmetry.space_group_name_H-M   'P 1'
#
loop_
_entity.id
_entity.type
_entity.pdbx_description
1 polymer ?
#
loop_
_entity_poly.entity_id
_entity_poly.type
_entity_poly.pdbx_seq_one_letter_code
_entity_poly.pdbx_strand_id
1 'polypeptide(L)'
;MKNKLILCFSILITSLAYSQENLAEITFENKVIDYGTVEFGIDGKKTFVFKNTGNAPLIFSRIYSSCGCTIPKKPEKPIEPGDSGSIQVEYDTKRVGPFQKAITVNSNAKTPNIVLRIKGEVLPEPEEEENEDEKIDNK
;
A
#
# COMPACT_ATOMS: atom_id res chain seq x y z
N MET A 1 38.02 27.39 -41.04
CA MET A 1 36.76 27.86 -40.42
C MET A 1 35.70 26.77 -40.33
N LYS A 2 35.55 25.87 -41.28
CA LYS A 2 34.53 24.79 -41.24
C LYS A 2 34.70 23.80 -40.06
N ASN A 3 35.95 23.43 -39.72
CA ASN A 3 36.22 22.49 -38.60
C ASN A 3 35.89 23.04 -37.21
N LYS A 4 36.04 24.36 -37.01
CA LYS A 4 35.68 24.99 -35.70
C LYS A 4 34.17 25.04 -35.50
N LEU A 5 33.41 25.20 -36.57
CA LEU A 5 31.95 25.21 -36.54
C LEU A 5 31.36 23.83 -36.17
N ILE A 6 31.99 22.77 -36.72
CA ILE A 6 31.59 21.38 -36.43
C ILE A 6 31.88 21.02 -34.96
N LEU A 7 33.02 21.48 -34.42
CA LEU A 7 33.41 21.22 -33.03
C LEU A 7 32.44 21.90 -32.05
N CYS A 8 32.05 23.18 -32.31
CA CYS A 8 31.06 23.90 -31.49
C CYS A 8 29.66 23.25 -31.53
N PHE A 9 29.23 22.71 -32.70
CA PHE A 9 27.96 22.05 -32.85
C PHE A 9 27.93 20.70 -32.11
N SER A 10 29.06 19.97 -32.08
CA SER A 10 29.20 18.71 -31.35
C SER A 10 29.12 18.90 -29.83
N ILE A 11 29.67 20.00 -29.29
CA ILE A 11 29.61 20.34 -27.86
C ILE A 11 28.18 20.74 -27.44
N LEU A 12 27.41 21.38 -28.32
CA LEU A 12 26.05 21.81 -28.03
C LEU A 12 25.07 20.63 -27.89
N ILE A 13 25.31 19.52 -28.61
CA ILE A 13 24.44 18.32 -28.56
C ILE A 13 24.64 17.53 -27.26
N THR A 14 25.83 17.56 -26.65
CA THR A 14 26.12 16.83 -25.42
C THR A 14 25.52 17.47 -24.17
N SER A 15 25.14 18.73 -24.20
CA SER A 15 24.55 19.44 -23.05
C SER A 15 23.06 19.22 -22.87
N LEU A 16 22.36 18.60 -23.84
CA LEU A 16 20.92 18.34 -23.77
C LEU A 16 20.56 17.03 -23.06
N ALA A 17 21.55 16.22 -22.65
CA ALA A 17 21.31 14.86 -22.15
C ALA A 17 21.15 14.76 -20.60
N TYR A 18 21.21 15.84 -19.84
CA TYR A 18 21.30 15.79 -18.37
C TYR A 18 20.14 16.43 -17.62
N SER A 19 18.95 16.49 -18.21
CA SER A 19 17.75 16.86 -17.44
C SER A 19 16.98 15.60 -17.03
N GLN A 20 17.58 14.74 -16.22
CA GLN A 20 16.82 13.73 -15.49
C GLN A 20 16.26 14.39 -14.24
N GLU A 21 14.96 14.63 -14.23
CA GLU A 21 14.27 15.06 -13.01
C GLU A 21 14.49 13.98 -11.93
N ASN A 22 15.09 14.41 -10.80
CA ASN A 22 15.25 13.54 -9.63
C ASN A 22 13.88 13.36 -8.96
N LEU A 23 13.17 12.34 -9.34
CA LEU A 23 11.84 12.01 -8.81
C LEU A 23 11.83 10.60 -8.21
N ALA A 24 11.19 10.48 -7.06
CA ALA A 24 10.80 9.19 -6.53
C ALA A 24 9.68 8.61 -7.39
N GLU A 25 9.62 7.29 -7.52
CA GLU A 25 8.55 6.56 -8.20
C GLU A 25 8.19 5.32 -7.39
N ILE A 26 6.89 5.05 -7.23
CA ILE A 26 6.41 3.90 -6.47
C ILE A 26 5.84 2.86 -7.42
N THR A 27 6.38 1.64 -7.34
CA THR A 27 5.79 0.47 -7.98
C THR A 27 5.32 -0.49 -6.90
N PHE A 28 4.00 -0.70 -6.80
CA PHE A 28 3.42 -1.71 -5.91
C PHE A 28 3.37 -3.06 -6.62
N GLU A 29 3.68 -4.14 -5.90
CA GLU A 29 3.48 -5.50 -6.40
C GLU A 29 2.00 -5.76 -6.67
N ASN A 30 1.14 -5.36 -5.74
CA ASN A 30 -0.31 -5.42 -5.87
C ASN A 30 -0.94 -4.16 -5.27
N LYS A 31 -1.91 -3.58 -5.97
CA LYS A 31 -2.69 -2.44 -5.47
C LYS A 31 -4.02 -2.87 -4.85
N VAL A 32 -4.36 -4.15 -4.92
CA VAL A 32 -5.55 -4.74 -4.35
C VAL A 32 -5.16 -5.99 -3.57
N ILE A 33 -5.60 -6.07 -2.32
CA ILE A 33 -5.49 -7.28 -1.51
C ILE A 33 -6.90 -7.83 -1.30
N ASP A 34 -7.11 -9.08 -1.71
CA ASP A 34 -8.32 -9.83 -1.45
C ASP A 34 -8.11 -10.70 -0.21
N TYR A 35 -8.92 -10.49 0.81
CA TYR A 35 -8.92 -11.31 2.03
C TYR A 35 -9.65 -12.64 1.82
N GLY A 36 -10.45 -12.72 0.73
CA GLY A 36 -11.39 -13.82 0.56
C GLY A 36 -12.47 -13.81 1.62
N THR A 37 -12.93 -14.99 2.01
CA THR A 37 -13.84 -15.19 3.13
C THR A 37 -13.02 -15.51 4.38
N VAL A 38 -13.21 -14.73 5.44
CA VAL A 38 -12.46 -14.84 6.70
C VAL A 38 -13.41 -15.01 7.88
N GLU A 39 -12.94 -15.68 8.93
CA GLU A 39 -13.70 -15.86 10.16
C GLU A 39 -13.74 -14.59 11.00
N PHE A 40 -14.77 -14.46 11.83
CA PHE A 40 -14.95 -13.38 12.79
C PHE A 40 -13.77 -13.29 13.76
N GLY A 41 -13.23 -12.09 13.96
CA GLY A 41 -12.23 -11.80 14.97
C GLY A 41 -10.81 -12.27 14.69
N ILE A 42 -10.52 -12.81 13.49
CA ILE A 42 -9.14 -13.17 13.12
C ILE A 42 -8.23 -11.97 12.96
N ASP A 43 -6.91 -12.20 12.89
CA ASP A 43 -5.94 -11.14 12.58
C ASP A 43 -6.19 -10.56 11.18
N GLY A 44 -6.63 -9.32 11.14
CA GLY A 44 -6.96 -8.58 9.92
C GLY A 44 -5.76 -7.88 9.27
N LYS A 45 -4.52 -8.18 9.68
CA LYS A 45 -3.32 -7.54 9.13
C LYS A 45 -2.96 -8.10 7.76
N LYS A 46 -2.69 -7.20 6.83
CA LYS A 46 -2.12 -7.47 5.50
C LYS A 46 -1.09 -6.42 5.14
N THR A 47 -0.27 -6.72 4.16
CA THR A 47 0.87 -5.86 3.80
C THR A 47 0.90 -5.63 2.30
N PHE A 48 0.97 -4.36 1.89
CA PHE A 48 1.28 -3.96 0.52
C PHE A 48 2.78 -3.77 0.40
N VAL A 49 3.41 -4.54 -0.47
CA VAL A 49 4.84 -4.42 -0.79
C VAL A 49 5.00 -3.48 -1.99
N PHE A 50 6.00 -2.61 -1.92
CA PHE A 50 6.34 -1.68 -2.99
C PHE A 50 7.85 -1.52 -3.11
N LYS A 51 8.28 -0.97 -4.24
CA LYS A 51 9.65 -0.60 -4.53
C LYS A 51 9.71 0.87 -4.96
N ASN A 52 10.75 1.59 -4.52
CA ASN A 52 11.09 2.88 -5.10
C ASN A 52 11.86 2.63 -6.41
N THR A 53 11.17 2.78 -7.53
CA THR A 53 11.73 2.61 -8.88
C THR A 53 12.24 3.91 -9.49
N GLY A 54 12.14 5.01 -8.72
CA GLY A 54 12.68 6.32 -9.08
C GLY A 54 14.17 6.47 -8.77
N ASN A 55 14.66 7.69 -8.91
CA ASN A 55 16.06 8.07 -8.67
C ASN A 55 16.24 9.08 -7.52
N ALA A 56 15.18 9.34 -6.75
CA ALA A 56 15.19 10.16 -5.54
C ALA A 56 14.59 9.41 -4.35
N PRO A 57 14.93 9.76 -3.09
CA PRO A 57 14.33 9.18 -1.90
C PRO A 57 12.80 9.36 -1.89
N LEU A 58 12.08 8.30 -1.59
CA LEU A 58 10.63 8.28 -1.50
C LEU A 58 10.20 8.58 -0.06
N ILE A 59 9.36 9.60 0.10
CA ILE A 59 8.84 10.05 1.39
C ILE A 59 7.32 10.04 1.36
N PHE A 60 6.72 9.37 2.33
CA PHE A 60 5.27 9.36 2.50
C PHE A 60 4.84 10.53 3.39
N SER A 61 4.01 11.42 2.87
CA SER A 61 3.44 12.53 3.63
C SER A 61 2.27 12.06 4.49
N ARG A 62 1.35 11.29 3.90
CA ARG A 62 0.16 10.79 4.58
C ARG A 62 -0.31 9.47 3.98
N ILE A 63 -0.81 8.56 4.85
CA ILE A 63 -1.55 7.37 4.44
C ILE A 63 -2.81 7.30 5.30
N TYR A 64 -3.97 7.15 4.68
CA TYR A 64 -5.24 7.11 5.39
C TYR A 64 -6.25 6.22 4.67
N SER A 65 -7.20 5.71 5.43
CA SER A 65 -8.29 4.86 4.93
C SER A 65 -9.58 5.66 4.78
N SER A 66 -10.47 5.15 3.93
CA SER A 66 -11.83 5.68 3.75
C SER A 66 -12.74 5.48 4.97
N CYS A 67 -12.36 4.67 5.95
CA CYS A 67 -13.08 4.47 7.21
C CYS A 67 -12.13 4.18 8.37
N GLY A 68 -12.59 4.38 9.62
CA GLY A 68 -11.85 4.02 10.82
C GLY A 68 -11.73 2.52 11.09
N CYS A 69 -12.37 1.68 10.28
CA CYS A 69 -12.30 0.22 10.35
C CYS A 69 -11.04 -0.37 9.70
N THR A 70 -10.20 0.47 9.11
CA THR A 70 -8.94 0.09 8.47
C THR A 70 -7.86 1.08 8.90
N ILE A 71 -6.82 0.55 9.53
CA ILE A 71 -5.71 1.35 10.07
C ILE A 71 -4.45 1.08 9.25
N PRO A 72 -4.01 2.01 8.40
CA PRO A 72 -2.74 1.90 7.69
C PRO A 72 -1.58 2.38 8.56
N LYS A 73 -0.43 1.70 8.45
CA LYS A 73 0.84 2.12 9.06
C LYS A 73 1.80 2.60 7.97
N LYS A 74 2.22 3.84 8.10
CA LYS A 74 3.16 4.50 7.19
C LYS A 74 4.60 4.10 7.53
N PRO A 75 5.48 3.86 6.53
CA PRO A 75 6.92 3.83 6.75
C PRO A 75 7.42 5.16 7.33
N GLU A 76 8.24 5.11 8.36
CA GLU A 76 8.75 6.31 9.05
C GLU A 76 9.98 6.91 8.39
N LYS A 77 10.77 6.05 7.74
CA LYS A 77 12.02 6.45 7.08
C LYS A 77 11.82 6.61 5.58
N PRO A 78 12.56 7.52 4.92
CA PRO A 78 12.62 7.57 3.47
C PRO A 78 13.07 6.22 2.90
N ILE A 79 12.54 5.86 1.73
CA ILE A 79 12.93 4.66 0.98
C ILE A 79 13.84 5.09 -0.14
N GLU A 80 15.09 4.66 -0.09
CA GLU A 80 16.11 5.03 -1.08
C GLU A 80 15.79 4.46 -2.48
N PRO A 81 16.33 5.06 -3.55
CA PRO A 81 16.20 4.55 -4.90
C PRO A 81 16.61 3.09 -5.00
N GLY A 82 15.75 2.25 -5.56
CA GLY A 82 15.98 0.82 -5.71
C GLY A 82 15.60 -0.04 -4.50
N ASP A 83 15.35 0.56 -3.34
CA ASP A 83 14.93 -0.16 -2.14
C ASP A 83 13.43 -0.47 -2.16
N SER A 84 13.07 -1.52 -1.42
CA SER A 84 11.69 -1.94 -1.22
C SER A 84 11.22 -1.56 0.18
N GLY A 85 9.91 -1.37 0.30
CA GLY A 85 9.26 -1.09 1.57
C GLY A 85 7.88 -1.73 1.63
N SER A 86 7.21 -1.53 2.74
CA SER A 86 5.86 -2.07 2.93
C SER A 86 4.95 -1.12 3.69
N ILE A 87 3.65 -1.18 3.34
CA ILE A 87 2.57 -0.51 4.05
C ILE A 87 1.70 -1.58 4.66
N GLN A 88 1.71 -1.71 5.99
CA GLN A 88 0.82 -2.60 6.70
C GLN A 88 -0.56 -1.95 6.84
N VAL A 89 -1.61 -2.73 6.62
CA VAL A 89 -2.99 -2.33 6.87
C VAL A 89 -3.64 -3.38 7.77
N GLU A 90 -4.52 -2.93 8.68
CA GLU A 90 -5.25 -3.78 9.57
C GLU A 90 -6.74 -3.48 9.43
N TYR A 91 -7.52 -4.50 9.05
CA TYR A 91 -8.97 -4.42 8.95
C TYR A 91 -9.62 -5.00 10.20
N ASP A 92 -10.67 -4.33 10.70
CA ASP A 92 -11.47 -4.81 11.84
C ASP A 92 -12.36 -5.99 11.42
N THR A 93 -11.88 -7.20 11.65
CA THR A 93 -12.56 -8.45 11.31
C THR A 93 -13.71 -8.82 12.25
N LYS A 94 -14.06 -7.96 13.22
CA LYS A 94 -15.32 -8.06 13.98
C LYS A 94 -16.49 -7.43 13.25
N ARG A 95 -16.28 -6.85 12.09
CA ARG A 95 -17.33 -6.30 11.23
C ARG A 95 -17.78 -7.36 10.24
N VAL A 96 -18.88 -8.03 10.55
CA VAL A 96 -19.48 -9.09 9.73
C VAL A 96 -19.98 -8.56 8.38
N GLY A 97 -19.82 -9.38 7.35
CA GLY A 97 -20.29 -9.13 6.00
C GLY A 97 -19.21 -8.72 5.01
N PRO A 98 -19.59 -8.42 3.77
CA PRO A 98 -18.67 -8.04 2.72
C PRO A 98 -18.08 -6.65 2.95
N PHE A 99 -16.82 -6.48 2.59
CA PHE A 99 -16.15 -5.19 2.69
C PHE A 99 -15.29 -4.88 1.47
N GLN A 100 -15.20 -3.60 1.16
CA GLN A 100 -14.26 -3.02 0.23
C GLN A 100 -13.84 -1.64 0.74
N LYS A 101 -12.55 -1.44 0.99
CA LYS A 101 -12.02 -0.20 1.54
C LYS A 101 -10.88 0.33 0.68
N ALA A 102 -10.81 1.65 0.58
CA ALA A 102 -9.74 2.36 -0.10
C ALA A 102 -8.75 2.93 0.91
N ILE A 103 -7.47 2.79 0.61
CA ILE A 103 -6.35 3.39 1.35
C ILE A 103 -5.66 4.37 0.40
N THR A 104 -5.67 5.64 0.76
CA THR A 104 -5.00 6.68 -0.02
C THR A 104 -3.58 6.89 0.51
N VAL A 105 -2.63 6.78 -0.40
CA VAL A 105 -1.20 6.96 -0.15
C VAL A 105 -0.75 8.26 -0.80
N ASN A 106 -0.26 9.20 0.01
CA ASN A 106 0.29 10.47 -0.44
C ASN A 106 1.81 10.48 -0.24
N SER A 107 2.55 10.87 -1.26
CA SER A 107 4.03 10.89 -1.23
C SER A 107 4.61 11.97 -2.14
N ASN A 108 5.94 12.11 -2.12
CA ASN A 108 6.70 12.96 -3.03
C ASN A 108 7.00 12.30 -4.40
N ALA A 109 6.39 11.15 -4.69
CA ALA A 109 6.62 10.45 -5.94
C ALA A 109 5.99 11.20 -7.15
N LYS A 110 6.45 10.85 -8.35
CA LYS A 110 5.92 11.34 -9.62
C LYS A 110 4.38 11.23 -9.72
N THR A 111 3.82 10.15 -9.16
CA THR A 111 2.38 10.01 -8.91
C THR A 111 2.14 10.23 -7.42
N PRO A 112 1.81 11.46 -6.99
CA PRO A 112 1.78 11.80 -5.56
C PRO A 112 0.64 11.16 -4.78
N ASN A 113 -0.42 10.74 -5.46
CA ASN A 113 -1.60 10.14 -4.84
C ASN A 113 -1.87 8.78 -5.48
N ILE A 114 -1.77 7.72 -4.68
CA ILE A 114 -2.06 6.35 -5.13
C ILE A 114 -3.16 5.78 -4.22
N VAL A 115 -4.12 5.08 -4.82
CA VAL A 115 -5.19 4.41 -4.08
C VAL A 115 -4.96 2.90 -4.11
N LEU A 116 -4.80 2.34 -2.92
CA LEU A 116 -4.78 0.89 -2.68
C LEU A 116 -6.18 0.45 -2.23
N ARG A 117 -6.50 -0.83 -2.41
CA ARG A 117 -7.80 -1.39 -2.01
C ARG A 117 -7.63 -2.69 -1.24
N ILE A 118 -8.46 -2.87 -0.26
CA ILE A 118 -8.69 -4.18 0.37
C ILE A 118 -10.15 -4.56 0.18
N LYS A 119 -10.41 -5.84 0.02
CA LYS A 119 -11.77 -6.40 -0.10
C LYS A 119 -11.82 -7.79 0.51
N GLY A 120 -13.02 -8.24 0.84
CA GLY A 120 -13.27 -9.58 1.38
C GLY A 120 -14.64 -9.66 2.03
N GLU A 121 -14.86 -10.73 2.76
CA GLU A 121 -16.08 -10.98 3.52
C GLU A 121 -15.72 -11.60 4.87
N VAL A 122 -16.31 -11.06 5.93
CA VAL A 122 -16.20 -11.61 7.29
C VAL A 122 -17.43 -12.42 7.60
N LEU A 123 -17.25 -13.70 7.95
CA LEU A 123 -18.32 -14.58 8.37
C LEU A 123 -18.95 -14.12 9.70
N PRO A 124 -20.20 -14.48 9.98
CA PRO A 124 -20.80 -14.28 11.30
C PRO A 124 -19.96 -14.90 12.41
N GLU A 125 -20.04 -14.32 13.60
CA GLU A 125 -19.48 -14.94 14.80
C GLU A 125 -20.12 -16.33 14.99
N PRO A 126 -19.31 -17.39 15.24
CA PRO A 126 -19.86 -18.71 15.52
C PRO A 126 -20.81 -18.63 16.73
N GLU A 127 -22.03 -19.15 16.59
CA GLU A 127 -22.91 -19.33 17.73
C GLU A 127 -22.26 -20.35 18.67
N GLU A 128 -21.98 -19.99 19.91
CA GLU A 128 -21.62 -20.96 20.93
C GLU A 128 -22.85 -21.86 21.12
N GLU A 129 -22.73 -23.14 20.73
CA GLU A 129 -23.76 -24.13 21.07
C GLU A 129 -23.80 -24.18 22.60
N GLU A 130 -24.83 -23.53 23.18
CA GLU A 130 -25.20 -23.78 24.58
C GLU A 130 -25.47 -25.26 24.70
N ASN A 131 -24.53 -26.01 25.28
CA ASN A 131 -24.74 -27.38 25.67
C ASN A 131 -25.91 -27.43 26.65
N GLU A 132 -27.10 -27.66 26.15
CA GLU A 132 -28.28 -28.08 26.93
C GLU A 132 -28.13 -29.51 27.49
N ASP A 133 -27.02 -29.75 28.20
CA ASP A 133 -26.82 -31.00 28.90
C ASP A 133 -26.54 -30.75 30.38
N GLU A 134 -27.46 -30.11 31.09
CA GLU A 134 -27.58 -30.30 32.55
C GLU A 134 -28.97 -30.03 33.08
N LYS A 135 -29.93 -30.86 32.62
CA LYS A 135 -31.16 -31.12 33.37
C LYS A 135 -31.26 -32.61 33.65
N ILE A 136 -30.37 -33.09 34.48
CA ILE A 136 -30.60 -34.38 35.15
C ILE A 136 -31.25 -34.08 36.50
N ASP A 137 -32.57 -34.15 36.49
CA ASP A 137 -33.51 -34.78 37.42
C ASP A 137 -32.93 -35.12 38.82
N ASN A 138 -33.30 -34.31 39.78
CA ASN A 138 -33.35 -34.75 41.18
C ASN A 138 -34.81 -34.82 41.64
N LYS A 139 -35.28 -36.09 41.58
CA LYS A 139 -36.46 -36.50 42.29
C LYS A 139 -36.13 -37.53 43.37
#